data_0d63540cba8edc91f1af8b9f67552506
#
_entry.id   0d63540cba8edc91f1af8b9f67552506
#
_cell.length_a   1.000
_cell.length_b   1.000
_cell.length_c   1.000
_cell.angle_alpha   90.00
_cell.angle_beta   90.00
_cell.angle_gamma   90.00
#
_symmetry.space_group_name_H-M   'P 1'
#
loop_
_entity.id
_entity.type
_entity.pdbx_description
1 polymer ?
#
loop_
_entity_poly.entity_id
_entity_poly.type
_entity_poly.pdbx_seq_one_letter_code
_entity_poly.pdbx_strand_id
1 'polypeptide(L)'
;MKSSKLILLSLSLVLLVGACSGGQTSTMVFTLPAPQVQLTDLPTESTRNTMDPIPNNIATTPTDVSTLPSALEEIEVPEKRTHYELNLTLNYYTHYGIVEEIITYTNRSAQVFEELLLSIPPKNYPGSFALQSLSDADGNSITNWHEEGINLYVPLAQPLQPNQTTSLRLNFRLDFPTVEGTFGVSGRQTNLMNWYPYIPPYDETEGWITHPQQVVNNMVVGEYVVNEVADFDVTLKLTDREELIEVAASAPAVETNGVRSYHLELARGFAFSISDSYFEHEIVQDGVRIHSYVFMEAQDAGKAVTEIAAQALKLFGELYYP
;
A
#
# COMPACT_ATOMS: atom_id res chain seq x y z
N MET A 1 -9.23 38.11 6.74
CA MET A 1 -10.02 36.90 6.95
C MET A 1 -9.31 35.81 6.18
N LYS A 2 -8.42 35.07 6.84
CA LYS A 2 -7.67 33.94 6.22
C LYS A 2 -8.55 32.70 6.41
N SER A 3 -8.98 32.13 5.31
CA SER A 3 -9.73 30.87 5.28
C SER A 3 -8.72 29.73 5.46
N SER A 4 -8.69 29.13 6.64
CA SER A 4 -7.94 27.89 6.88
C SER A 4 -8.68 26.74 6.17
N LYS A 5 -8.08 26.24 5.10
CA LYS A 5 -8.52 24.99 4.50
C LYS A 5 -8.08 23.85 5.43
N LEU A 6 -9.04 23.25 6.10
CA LEU A 6 -8.86 22.00 6.85
C LEU A 6 -8.60 20.90 5.84
N ILE A 7 -7.37 20.45 5.73
CA ILE A 7 -7.01 19.23 4.96
C ILE A 7 -7.41 18.06 5.84
N LEU A 8 -8.54 17.41 5.51
CA LEU A 8 -8.90 16.11 6.11
C LEU A 8 -7.94 15.06 5.54
N LEU A 9 -6.93 14.73 6.31
CA LEU A 9 -6.08 13.58 6.02
C LEU A 9 -6.85 12.33 6.46
N SER A 10 -7.48 11.61 5.52
CA SER A 10 -8.06 10.30 5.80
C SER A 10 -6.95 9.25 5.79
N LEU A 11 -6.42 8.93 6.96
CA LEU A 11 -5.48 7.83 7.12
C LEU A 11 -6.29 6.52 7.22
N SER A 12 -6.48 5.84 6.09
CA SER A 12 -7.08 4.50 6.07
C SER A 12 -5.99 3.48 6.38
N LEU A 13 -5.86 3.09 7.66
CA LEU A 13 -4.99 1.99 8.08
C LEU A 13 -5.77 0.68 7.93
N VAL A 14 -5.51 -0.06 6.85
CA VAL A 14 -6.04 -1.42 6.69
C VAL A 14 -5.11 -2.38 7.42
N LEU A 15 -5.50 -2.80 8.63
CA LEU A 15 -4.83 -3.88 9.36
C LEU A 15 -5.40 -5.22 8.90
N LEU A 16 -4.68 -5.92 8.02
CA LEU A 16 -4.99 -7.29 7.62
C LEU A 16 -4.59 -8.24 8.75
N VAL A 17 -5.54 -8.64 9.58
CA VAL A 17 -5.33 -9.72 10.53
C VAL A 17 -5.65 -11.03 9.82
N GLY A 18 -4.62 -11.76 9.37
CA GLY A 18 -4.76 -13.10 8.85
C GLY A 18 -5.23 -14.07 9.92
N ALA A 19 -6.52 -14.43 9.92
CA ALA A 19 -7.04 -15.48 10.78
C ALA A 19 -6.72 -16.85 10.15
N CYS A 20 -5.88 -17.64 10.82
CA CYS A 20 -5.65 -19.05 10.47
C CYS A 20 -6.97 -19.83 10.54
N SER A 21 -7.42 -20.34 9.41
CA SER A 21 -8.55 -21.28 9.37
C SER A 21 -8.12 -22.62 9.96
N GLY A 22 -8.81 -23.09 11.01
CA GLY A 22 -8.64 -24.41 11.58
C GLY A 22 -9.04 -25.53 10.62
N GLY A 23 -8.07 -26.14 9.98
CA GLY A 23 -8.16 -27.44 9.33
C GLY A 23 -7.74 -28.52 10.31
N GLN A 24 -8.41 -29.66 10.28
CA GLN A 24 -8.35 -30.80 11.21
C GLN A 24 -6.94 -31.17 11.66
N THR A 25 -6.81 -31.34 12.97
CA THR A 25 -5.66 -31.79 13.73
C THR A 25 -5.12 -33.15 13.27
N SER A 26 -4.00 -33.13 12.55
CA SER A 26 -2.95 -34.12 12.71
C SER A 26 -1.90 -33.49 13.61
N THR A 27 -1.87 -33.95 14.86
CA THR A 27 -0.91 -33.51 15.86
C THR A 27 0.48 -34.04 15.49
N MET A 28 1.19 -33.34 14.62
CA MET A 28 2.64 -33.42 14.60
C MET A 28 3.16 -32.39 15.59
N VAL A 29 3.50 -32.86 16.76
CA VAL A 29 4.26 -32.07 17.73
C VAL A 29 5.67 -31.91 17.17
N PHE A 30 5.91 -30.83 16.41
CA PHE A 30 7.25 -30.35 16.20
C PHE A 30 7.67 -29.57 17.45
N THR A 31 8.33 -30.26 18.38
CA THR A 31 9.15 -29.60 19.36
C THR A 31 10.33 -28.99 18.63
N LEU A 32 10.24 -27.71 18.30
CA LEU A 32 11.43 -26.90 18.00
C LEU A 32 12.30 -26.92 19.27
N PRO A 33 13.57 -27.34 19.19
CA PRO A 33 14.48 -27.15 20.30
C PRO A 33 14.56 -25.64 20.55
N ALA A 34 14.28 -25.23 21.79
CA ALA A 34 14.52 -23.86 22.20
C ALA A 34 15.96 -23.49 21.83
N PRO A 35 16.23 -22.30 21.28
CA PRO A 35 17.58 -21.86 21.08
C PRO A 35 18.27 -21.84 22.44
N GLN A 36 19.17 -22.79 22.68
CA GLN A 36 20.11 -22.73 23.81
C GLN A 36 21.06 -21.59 23.47
N VAL A 37 20.76 -20.40 24.01
CA VAL A 37 21.77 -19.36 24.15
C VAL A 37 22.78 -19.93 25.17
N GLN A 38 23.89 -20.45 24.69
CA GLN A 38 25.04 -20.65 25.54
C GLN A 38 25.49 -19.29 26.02
N LEU A 39 25.20 -18.99 27.27
CA LEU A 39 25.88 -17.97 28.03
C LEU A 39 27.33 -18.38 28.18
N THR A 40 28.17 -18.05 27.20
CA THR A 40 29.61 -18.08 27.37
C THR A 40 29.96 -16.86 28.20
N ASP A 41 30.37 -17.16 29.42
CA ASP A 41 31.24 -16.40 30.31
C ASP A 41 31.22 -14.87 30.21
N LEU A 42 30.35 -14.26 30.99
CA LEU A 42 30.59 -12.92 31.49
C LEU A 42 31.78 -12.93 32.43
N PRO A 43 32.79 -12.09 32.26
CA PRO A 43 33.85 -11.95 33.24
C PRO A 43 33.29 -11.50 34.58
N THR A 44 33.52 -12.31 35.58
CA THR A 44 33.22 -12.03 36.97
C THR A 44 34.16 -10.97 37.48
N GLU A 45 33.58 -9.95 38.09
CA GLU A 45 34.20 -8.98 39.01
C GLU A 45 35.45 -8.23 38.57
N SER A 46 35.25 -6.95 38.26
CA SER A 46 36.31 -5.98 38.50
C SER A 46 35.77 -4.86 39.37
N THR A 47 36.25 -4.91 40.64
CA THR A 47 36.49 -3.78 41.59
C THR A 47 35.58 -2.57 41.52
N ARG A 48 34.79 -2.43 42.59
CA ARG A 48 34.19 -1.21 43.07
C ARG A 48 35.23 -0.09 43.10
N ASN A 49 35.25 0.77 42.11
CA ASN A 49 35.84 2.09 42.26
C ASN A 49 34.83 2.96 43.00
N THR A 50 35.20 3.35 44.22
CA THR A 50 34.55 4.43 44.98
C THR A 50 34.61 5.69 44.15
N MET A 51 33.46 6.15 43.67
CA MET A 51 33.36 7.51 43.08
C MET A 51 33.56 8.53 44.15
N ASP A 52 34.57 9.36 43.98
CA ASP A 52 34.73 10.63 44.72
C ASP A 52 33.52 11.53 44.46
N PRO A 53 33.09 12.31 45.46
CA PRO A 53 31.94 13.19 45.31
C PRO A 53 32.21 14.27 44.26
N ILE A 54 31.35 14.33 43.25
CA ILE A 54 31.36 15.37 42.22
C ILE A 54 31.17 16.75 42.89
N PRO A 55 32.03 17.74 42.69
CA PRO A 55 31.85 19.06 43.23
C PRO A 55 30.61 19.73 42.64
N ASN A 56 29.70 20.13 43.50
CA ASN A 56 28.51 20.92 43.20
C ASN A 56 28.92 22.35 42.79
N ASN A 57 29.31 22.53 41.55
CA ASN A 57 29.45 23.85 40.95
C ASN A 57 29.05 23.80 39.48
N ILE A 58 27.73 23.59 39.25
CA ILE A 58 27.16 23.87 37.93
C ILE A 58 26.68 25.31 37.97
N ALA A 59 27.52 26.19 37.46
CA ALA A 59 27.06 27.51 37.06
C ALA A 59 25.98 27.32 35.99
N THR A 60 24.76 27.62 36.32
CA THR A 60 23.64 27.69 35.40
C THR A 60 23.83 28.94 34.52
N THR A 61 24.57 28.78 33.46
CA THR A 61 24.44 29.69 32.32
C THR A 61 23.12 29.29 31.65
N PRO A 62 22.17 30.20 31.44
CA PRO A 62 20.99 29.88 30.64
C PRO A 62 21.47 29.63 29.23
N THR A 63 21.54 28.38 28.83
CA THR A 63 21.69 28.02 27.43
C THR A 63 20.41 28.46 26.75
N ASP A 64 20.54 29.43 25.89
CA ASP A 64 19.51 29.96 25.02
C ASP A 64 18.94 28.78 24.19
N VAL A 65 17.78 28.29 24.57
CA VAL A 65 17.02 27.24 23.88
C VAL A 65 16.25 27.90 22.73
N SER A 66 16.97 28.63 21.90
CA SER A 66 16.40 29.36 20.79
C SER A 66 17.12 29.03 19.50
N THR A 67 17.21 27.74 19.15
CA THR A 67 17.35 27.29 17.74
C THR A 67 17.05 25.83 17.66
N LEU A 68 15.82 25.42 17.91
CA LEU A 68 15.24 24.36 17.15
C LEU A 68 15.13 24.89 15.72
N PRO A 69 15.62 24.15 14.70
CA PRO A 69 15.38 24.54 13.32
C PRO A 69 13.86 24.53 13.10
N SER A 70 13.29 25.74 13.11
CA SER A 70 11.92 25.99 12.67
C SER A 70 11.92 25.99 11.15
N ALA A 71 11.98 24.82 10.58
CA ALA A 71 11.51 24.50 9.25
C ALA A 71 11.47 22.98 9.19
N LEU A 72 10.33 22.39 9.50
CA LEU A 72 9.88 21.29 8.67
C LEU A 72 9.93 21.87 7.26
N GLU A 73 10.93 21.49 6.45
CA GLU A 73 10.90 21.76 5.02
C GLU A 73 9.53 21.26 4.57
N GLU A 74 8.71 22.18 4.09
CA GLU A 74 7.40 21.84 3.54
C GLU A 74 7.72 20.89 2.39
N ILE A 75 7.39 19.61 2.56
CA ILE A 75 7.63 18.60 1.51
C ILE A 75 6.81 19.08 0.32
N GLU A 76 7.49 19.59 -0.72
CA GLU A 76 6.83 19.99 -1.95
C GLU A 76 6.19 18.74 -2.57
N VAL A 77 4.89 18.64 -2.42
CA VAL A 77 4.12 17.61 -3.10
C VAL A 77 4.01 18.01 -4.57
N PRO A 78 4.46 17.18 -5.52
CA PRO A 78 4.41 17.52 -6.94
C PRO A 78 2.98 17.91 -7.38
N GLU A 79 2.81 19.05 -8.04
CA GLU A 79 1.50 19.48 -8.55
C GLU A 79 0.91 18.52 -9.60
N LYS A 80 1.79 17.86 -10.38
CA LYS A 80 1.39 16.92 -11.44
C LYS A 80 1.86 15.51 -11.07
N ARG A 81 1.10 14.86 -10.21
CA ARG A 81 1.30 13.45 -9.87
C ARG A 81 0.76 12.55 -10.96
N THR A 82 1.21 11.33 -10.98
CA THR A 82 0.55 10.28 -11.78
C THR A 82 -0.86 10.09 -11.28
N HIS A 83 -1.82 10.01 -12.19
CA HIS A 83 -3.22 9.78 -11.88
C HIS A 83 -3.68 8.48 -12.49
N TYR A 84 -4.31 7.63 -11.68
CA TYR A 84 -4.85 6.33 -12.07
C TYR A 84 -6.39 6.38 -11.97
N GLU A 85 -7.06 6.18 -13.09
CA GLU A 85 -8.50 5.91 -13.14
C GLU A 85 -8.69 4.40 -13.35
N LEU A 86 -9.27 3.71 -12.36
CA LEU A 86 -9.38 2.26 -12.32
C LEU A 86 -10.86 1.84 -12.24
N ASN A 87 -11.38 1.21 -13.27
CA ASN A 87 -12.76 0.72 -13.29
C ASN A 87 -12.73 -0.81 -13.22
N LEU A 88 -12.98 -1.36 -12.04
CA LEU A 88 -12.97 -2.80 -11.77
C LEU A 88 -14.39 -3.35 -11.74
N THR A 89 -14.68 -4.30 -12.63
CA THR A 89 -15.85 -5.18 -12.56
C THR A 89 -15.40 -6.53 -12.04
N LEU A 90 -15.84 -6.92 -10.84
CA LEU A 90 -15.33 -8.07 -10.11
C LEU A 90 -16.44 -9.10 -9.87
N ASN A 91 -16.12 -10.37 -10.11
CA ASN A 91 -16.91 -11.51 -9.67
C ASN A 91 -16.19 -12.20 -8.51
N TYR A 92 -16.76 -12.07 -7.31
CA TYR A 92 -16.15 -12.57 -6.07
C TYR A 92 -16.12 -14.11 -6.03
N TYR A 93 -17.22 -14.77 -6.42
CA TYR A 93 -17.32 -16.23 -6.29
C TYR A 93 -16.60 -17.01 -7.40
N THR A 94 -16.35 -16.39 -8.53
CA THR A 94 -15.58 -17.02 -9.63
C THR A 94 -14.15 -16.46 -9.75
N HIS A 95 -13.78 -15.58 -8.82
CA HIS A 95 -12.43 -15.11 -8.58
C HIS A 95 -11.75 -14.45 -9.80
N TYR A 96 -12.47 -13.57 -10.50
CA TYR A 96 -11.87 -12.78 -11.56
C TYR A 96 -12.35 -11.34 -11.57
N GLY A 97 -11.58 -10.48 -12.22
CA GLY A 97 -11.91 -9.09 -12.47
C GLY A 97 -11.61 -8.68 -13.91
N ILE A 98 -12.43 -7.78 -14.44
CA ILE A 98 -12.15 -7.05 -15.68
C ILE A 98 -11.89 -5.60 -15.29
N VAL A 99 -10.80 -5.06 -15.78
CA VAL A 99 -10.35 -3.71 -15.44
C VAL A 99 -10.19 -2.89 -16.70
N GLU A 100 -10.73 -1.68 -16.67
CA GLU A 100 -10.38 -0.59 -17.56
C GLU A 100 -9.56 0.40 -16.73
N GLU A 101 -8.35 0.69 -17.17
CA GLU A 101 -7.40 1.58 -16.51
C GLU A 101 -7.01 2.71 -17.44
N ILE A 102 -6.97 3.94 -16.90
CA ILE A 102 -6.35 5.08 -17.57
C ILE A 102 -5.24 5.60 -16.66
N ILE A 103 -4.02 5.63 -17.20
CA ILE A 103 -2.86 6.18 -16.52
C ILE A 103 -2.54 7.53 -17.16
N THR A 104 -2.62 8.61 -16.41
CA THR A 104 -2.16 9.93 -16.82
C THR A 104 -0.83 10.22 -16.14
N TYR A 105 0.22 10.31 -16.94
CA TYR A 105 1.60 10.45 -16.46
C TYR A 105 2.24 11.73 -16.98
N THR A 106 2.90 12.47 -16.10
CA THR A 106 3.74 13.61 -16.46
C THR A 106 5.21 13.26 -16.28
N ASN A 107 6.01 13.43 -17.33
CA ASN A 107 7.46 13.25 -17.25
C ASN A 107 8.08 14.36 -16.40
N ARG A 108 8.45 14.05 -15.17
CA ARG A 108 9.08 14.99 -14.23
C ARG A 108 10.61 14.91 -14.26
N SER A 109 11.17 14.01 -15.06
CA SER A 109 12.61 13.89 -15.25
C SER A 109 13.16 14.94 -16.22
N ALA A 110 14.47 15.07 -16.30
CA ALA A 110 15.15 15.85 -17.32
C ALA A 110 15.32 15.07 -18.64
N GLN A 111 14.99 13.77 -18.65
CA GLN A 111 15.17 12.91 -19.82
C GLN A 111 13.95 12.94 -20.74
N VAL A 112 14.18 12.63 -22.01
CA VAL A 112 13.12 12.40 -22.99
C VAL A 112 12.80 10.92 -23.04
N PHE A 113 11.53 10.54 -22.88
CA PHE A 113 11.11 9.14 -22.94
C PHE A 113 10.56 8.80 -24.33
N GLU A 114 11.16 7.82 -24.97
CA GLU A 114 10.63 7.22 -26.22
C GLU A 114 9.65 6.07 -25.92
N GLU A 115 9.72 5.53 -24.68
CA GLU A 115 8.82 4.51 -24.15
C GLU A 115 8.55 4.74 -22.67
N LEU A 116 7.42 4.24 -22.18
CA LEU A 116 7.10 4.15 -20.76
C LEU A 116 7.22 2.71 -20.29
N LEU A 117 7.62 2.55 -19.04
CA LEU A 117 7.63 1.26 -18.37
C LEU A 117 6.44 1.15 -17.42
N LEU A 118 5.68 0.06 -17.54
CA LEU A 118 4.65 -0.34 -16.61
C LEU A 118 5.10 -1.60 -15.86
N SER A 119 5.07 -1.59 -14.56
CA SER A 119 5.25 -2.78 -13.74
C SER A 119 3.90 -3.42 -13.46
N ILE A 120 3.79 -4.74 -13.59
CA ILE A 120 2.54 -5.51 -13.49
C ILE A 120 2.71 -6.63 -12.44
N PRO A 121 2.61 -6.31 -11.12
CA PRO A 121 2.85 -7.28 -10.06
C PRO A 121 1.98 -8.55 -10.12
N PRO A 122 0.73 -8.53 -10.61
CA PRO A 122 -0.06 -9.76 -10.78
C PRO A 122 0.61 -10.83 -11.65
N LYS A 123 1.51 -10.45 -12.55
CA LYS A 123 2.27 -11.40 -13.38
C LYS A 123 3.27 -12.27 -12.61
N ASN A 124 3.56 -11.94 -11.34
CA ASN A 124 4.28 -12.85 -10.45
C ASN A 124 3.51 -14.16 -10.19
N TYR A 125 2.21 -14.15 -10.46
CA TYR A 125 1.34 -15.33 -10.35
C TYR A 125 0.95 -15.79 -11.77
N PRO A 126 1.46 -16.93 -12.25
CA PRO A 126 1.20 -17.39 -13.62
C PRO A 126 -0.31 -17.47 -13.92
N GLY A 127 -0.72 -16.82 -15.01
CA GLY A 127 -2.10 -16.81 -15.46
C GLY A 127 -3.02 -15.78 -14.78
N SER A 128 -2.49 -14.98 -13.84
CA SER A 128 -3.32 -14.01 -13.10
C SER A 128 -3.54 -12.68 -13.83
N PHE A 129 -2.84 -12.41 -14.92
CA PHE A 129 -2.98 -11.18 -15.68
C PHE A 129 -3.02 -11.48 -17.18
N ALA A 130 -3.98 -10.87 -17.89
CA ALA A 130 -4.06 -10.92 -19.33
C ALA A 130 -4.42 -9.55 -19.91
N LEU A 131 -3.46 -8.91 -20.58
CA LEU A 131 -3.69 -7.66 -21.30
C LEU A 131 -4.61 -7.94 -22.50
N GLN A 132 -5.71 -7.21 -22.60
CA GLN A 132 -6.69 -7.34 -23.70
C GLN A 132 -6.51 -6.25 -24.76
N SER A 133 -6.23 -5.02 -24.32
CA SER A 133 -5.92 -3.91 -25.21
C SER A 133 -5.07 -2.87 -24.52
N LEU A 134 -4.28 -2.16 -25.31
CA LEU A 134 -3.48 -1.00 -24.93
C LEU A 134 -3.59 0.06 -26.01
N SER A 135 -3.86 1.30 -25.63
CA SER A 135 -3.94 2.44 -26.54
C SER A 135 -3.36 3.71 -25.93
N ASP A 136 -3.03 4.66 -26.79
CA ASP A 136 -2.61 6.00 -26.40
C ASP A 136 -3.79 6.91 -26.01
N ALA A 137 -3.49 8.18 -25.70
CA ALA A 137 -4.47 9.20 -25.35
C ALA A 137 -5.52 9.47 -26.43
N ASP A 138 -5.16 9.29 -27.70
CA ASP A 138 -6.01 9.50 -28.86
C ASP A 138 -6.85 8.27 -29.21
N GLY A 139 -6.65 7.15 -28.51
CA GLY A 139 -7.31 5.87 -28.73
C GLY A 139 -6.65 5.00 -29.82
N ASN A 140 -5.46 5.36 -30.30
CA ASN A 140 -4.73 4.53 -31.24
C ASN A 140 -4.17 3.30 -30.52
N SER A 141 -4.38 2.12 -31.10
CA SER A 141 -3.90 0.87 -30.53
C SER A 141 -2.37 0.80 -30.57
N ILE A 142 -1.77 0.44 -29.43
CA ILE A 142 -0.33 0.18 -29.31
C ILE A 142 -0.15 -1.34 -29.27
N THR A 143 0.54 -1.90 -30.28
CA THR A 143 0.75 -3.35 -30.44
C THR A 143 2.20 -3.77 -30.46
N ASN A 144 3.12 -2.81 -30.50
CA ASN A 144 4.57 -3.00 -30.59
C ASN A 144 5.27 -2.94 -29.22
N TRP A 145 4.52 -3.11 -28.13
CA TRP A 145 5.06 -3.26 -26.79
C TRP A 145 5.82 -4.59 -26.63
N HIS A 146 6.70 -4.66 -25.64
CA HIS A 146 7.38 -5.90 -25.26
C HIS A 146 7.38 -6.07 -23.72
N GLU A 147 7.64 -7.28 -23.28
CA GLU A 147 7.61 -7.63 -21.85
C GLU A 147 8.93 -8.25 -21.40
N GLU A 148 9.36 -7.88 -20.20
CA GLU A 148 10.47 -8.51 -19.48
C GLU A 148 10.02 -8.82 -18.04
N GLY A 149 9.74 -10.09 -17.76
CA GLY A 149 9.21 -10.50 -16.47
C GLY A 149 7.83 -9.89 -16.19
N ILE A 150 7.76 -9.02 -15.17
CA ILE A 150 6.54 -8.29 -14.82
C ILE A 150 6.47 -6.90 -15.47
N ASN A 151 7.49 -6.51 -16.20
CA ASN A 151 7.61 -5.20 -16.80
C ASN A 151 7.10 -5.22 -18.26
N LEU A 152 6.31 -4.21 -18.60
CA LEU A 152 5.76 -3.95 -19.91
C LEU A 152 6.34 -2.64 -20.43
N TYR A 153 7.08 -2.67 -21.49
CA TYR A 153 7.66 -1.50 -22.17
C TYR A 153 6.73 -1.07 -23.28
N VAL A 154 6.27 0.18 -23.21
CA VAL A 154 5.24 0.75 -24.08
C VAL A 154 5.85 1.86 -24.92
N PRO A 155 6.17 1.64 -26.19
CA PRO A 155 6.67 2.68 -27.09
C PRO A 155 5.64 3.80 -27.25
N LEU A 156 6.11 5.04 -27.21
CA LEU A 156 5.28 6.23 -27.39
C LEU A 156 5.28 6.65 -28.88
N ALA A 157 4.12 7.06 -29.38
CA ALA A 157 3.99 7.57 -30.75
C ALA A 157 4.83 8.84 -30.99
N GLN A 158 5.02 9.64 -29.95
CA GLN A 158 5.90 10.81 -29.91
C GLN A 158 6.71 10.77 -28.63
N PRO A 159 8.02 11.10 -28.67
CA PRO A 159 8.84 11.17 -27.47
C PRO A 159 8.27 12.17 -26.46
N LEU A 160 8.12 11.72 -25.20
CA LEU A 160 7.58 12.50 -24.09
C LEU A 160 8.68 13.40 -23.51
N GLN A 161 8.60 14.69 -23.77
CA GLN A 161 9.57 15.67 -23.30
C GLN A 161 9.40 15.93 -21.79
N PRO A 162 10.43 16.47 -21.09
CA PRO A 162 10.30 16.96 -19.74
C PRO A 162 9.08 17.87 -19.53
N ASN A 163 8.35 17.64 -18.44
CA ASN A 163 7.09 18.32 -18.08
C ASN A 163 5.90 18.12 -19.03
N GLN A 164 6.03 17.29 -20.05
CA GLN A 164 4.89 16.86 -20.86
C GLN A 164 4.11 15.75 -20.18
N THR A 165 2.82 15.71 -20.47
CA THR A 165 1.88 14.71 -19.95
C THR A 165 1.39 13.84 -21.11
N THR A 166 1.24 12.56 -20.84
CA THR A 166 0.60 11.59 -21.74
C THR A 166 -0.38 10.73 -20.97
N SER A 167 -1.24 10.00 -21.68
CA SER A 167 -2.13 9.02 -21.06
C SER A 167 -2.08 7.70 -21.84
N LEU A 168 -2.15 6.60 -21.10
CA LEU A 168 -2.30 5.25 -21.61
C LEU A 168 -3.63 4.69 -21.14
N ARG A 169 -4.33 3.96 -22.00
CA ARG A 169 -5.53 3.21 -21.64
C ARG A 169 -5.29 1.73 -21.82
N LEU A 170 -5.53 0.97 -20.75
CA LEU A 170 -5.40 -0.48 -20.72
C LEU A 170 -6.75 -1.11 -20.43
N ASN A 171 -7.05 -2.23 -21.10
CA ASN A 171 -8.08 -3.17 -20.66
C ASN A 171 -7.39 -4.48 -20.37
N PHE A 172 -7.66 -5.06 -19.21
CA PHE A 172 -7.06 -6.32 -18.82
C PHE A 172 -7.99 -7.15 -17.95
N ARG A 173 -7.70 -8.43 -17.91
CA ARG A 173 -8.36 -9.41 -17.04
C ARG A 173 -7.40 -9.81 -15.93
N LEU A 174 -7.96 -9.92 -14.73
CA LEU A 174 -7.33 -10.52 -13.58
C LEU A 174 -8.03 -11.85 -13.27
N ASP A 175 -7.26 -12.91 -13.10
CA ASP A 175 -7.72 -14.17 -12.52
C ASP A 175 -7.00 -14.33 -11.16
N PHE A 176 -7.77 -14.34 -10.07
CA PHE A 176 -7.19 -14.29 -8.72
C PHE A 176 -6.69 -15.67 -8.31
N PRO A 177 -5.38 -15.83 -8.03
CA PRO A 177 -4.83 -17.10 -7.60
C PRO A 177 -5.32 -17.47 -6.20
N THR A 178 -5.46 -18.76 -5.93
CA THR A 178 -5.72 -19.24 -4.57
C THR A 178 -4.38 -19.34 -3.84
N VAL A 179 -4.00 -18.27 -3.13
CA VAL A 179 -2.74 -18.16 -2.38
C VAL A 179 -2.97 -17.33 -1.12
N GLU A 180 -2.24 -17.65 -0.07
CA GLU A 180 -2.15 -16.76 1.08
C GLU A 180 -1.29 -15.56 0.72
N GLY A 181 -1.77 -14.34 0.99
CA GLY A 181 -1.01 -13.14 0.72
C GLY A 181 -1.84 -11.90 0.41
N THR A 182 -1.18 -10.95 -0.22
CA THR A 182 -1.72 -9.63 -0.49
C THR A 182 -2.42 -9.51 -1.84
N PHE A 183 -2.27 -10.49 -2.74
CA PHE A 183 -2.97 -10.55 -4.02
C PHE A 183 -3.47 -11.98 -4.26
N GLY A 184 -4.79 -12.14 -4.38
CA GLY A 184 -5.45 -13.42 -4.63
C GLY A 184 -6.50 -13.79 -3.58
N VAL A 185 -6.93 -15.03 -3.62
CA VAL A 185 -7.95 -15.59 -2.72
C VAL A 185 -7.28 -16.36 -1.60
N SER A 186 -7.49 -15.91 -0.37
CA SER A 186 -6.99 -16.54 0.84
C SER A 186 -8.16 -16.92 1.76
N GLY A 187 -8.50 -18.20 1.77
CA GLY A 187 -9.64 -18.68 2.54
C GLY A 187 -10.97 -18.06 2.09
N ARG A 188 -11.52 -17.17 2.91
CA ARG A 188 -12.81 -16.47 2.69
C ARG A 188 -12.66 -15.04 2.18
N GLN A 189 -11.47 -14.60 1.88
CA GLN A 189 -11.22 -13.22 1.46
C GLN A 189 -10.50 -13.18 0.12
N THR A 190 -10.78 -12.14 -0.65
CA THR A 190 -10.02 -11.77 -1.86
C THR A 190 -9.26 -10.49 -1.57
N ASN A 191 -7.93 -10.55 -1.66
CA ASN A 191 -7.06 -9.41 -1.44
C ASN A 191 -6.53 -8.89 -2.77
N LEU A 192 -6.57 -7.60 -2.96
CA LEU A 192 -6.11 -6.88 -4.15
C LEU A 192 -5.16 -5.76 -3.72
N MET A 193 -3.90 -6.09 -3.48
CA MET A 193 -2.80 -5.13 -3.31
C MET A 193 -1.91 -5.21 -4.55
N ASN A 194 -1.46 -4.06 -5.07
CA ASN A 194 -0.65 -3.99 -6.29
C ASN A 194 -1.27 -4.77 -7.46
N TRP A 195 -2.58 -4.61 -7.66
CA TRP A 195 -3.39 -5.41 -8.58
C TRP A 195 -3.51 -4.85 -9.99
N TYR A 196 -2.96 -3.68 -10.24
CA TYR A 196 -3.00 -2.96 -11.52
C TYR A 196 -1.59 -2.65 -12.02
N PRO A 197 -1.39 -2.46 -13.34
CA PRO A 197 -0.17 -1.90 -13.90
C PRO A 197 0.13 -0.51 -13.35
N TYR A 198 1.37 -0.22 -12.99
CA TYR A 198 1.74 1.11 -12.53
C TYR A 198 3.07 1.55 -13.16
N ILE A 199 3.29 2.86 -13.26
CA ILE A 199 4.57 3.43 -13.69
C ILE A 199 5.49 3.51 -12.48
N PRO A 200 6.64 2.80 -12.47
CA PRO A 200 7.60 2.88 -11.36
C PRO A 200 8.30 4.24 -11.34
N PRO A 201 8.93 4.62 -10.21
CA PRO A 201 9.74 5.82 -10.14
C PRO A 201 10.87 5.81 -11.16
N TYR A 202 11.26 6.99 -11.63
CA TYR A 202 12.42 7.16 -12.49
C TYR A 202 13.51 7.96 -11.76
N ASP A 203 14.72 7.43 -11.76
CA ASP A 203 15.92 8.10 -11.26
C ASP A 203 16.83 8.49 -12.43
N GLU A 204 17.40 9.69 -12.36
CA GLU A 204 18.25 10.24 -13.45
C GLU A 204 19.54 9.43 -13.66
N THR A 205 19.97 8.67 -12.68
CA THR A 205 21.20 7.87 -12.70
C THR A 205 20.93 6.39 -12.97
N GLU A 206 19.89 5.85 -12.36
CA GLU A 206 19.58 4.41 -12.39
C GLU A 206 18.50 4.05 -13.43
N GLY A 207 17.75 5.04 -13.93
CA GLY A 207 16.61 4.83 -14.82
C GLY A 207 15.35 4.44 -14.05
N TRP A 208 14.50 3.60 -14.66
CA TRP A 208 13.28 3.10 -14.03
C TRP A 208 13.60 2.20 -12.83
N ILE A 209 13.11 2.57 -11.65
CA ILE A 209 13.35 1.83 -10.42
C ILE A 209 12.40 0.63 -10.34
N THR A 210 12.88 -0.51 -10.78
CA THR A 210 12.16 -1.78 -10.71
C THR A 210 12.95 -2.75 -9.84
N HIS A 211 12.31 -3.29 -8.80
CA HIS A 211 12.96 -4.27 -7.94
C HIS A 211 12.31 -5.65 -8.12
N PRO A 212 13.10 -6.68 -8.44
CA PRO A 212 12.58 -8.04 -8.48
C PRO A 212 12.20 -8.47 -7.06
N GLN A 213 11.13 -9.27 -6.99
CA GLN A 213 10.72 -9.89 -5.73
C GLN A 213 11.89 -10.67 -5.12
N GLN A 214 12.25 -10.32 -3.89
CA GLN A 214 13.28 -11.02 -3.14
C GLN A 214 12.67 -12.24 -2.46
N VAL A 215 13.19 -13.43 -2.76
CA VAL A 215 12.74 -14.68 -2.16
C VAL A 215 13.90 -15.33 -1.42
N VAL A 216 13.76 -15.48 -0.10
CA VAL A 216 14.74 -16.19 0.75
C VAL A 216 14.02 -17.34 1.46
N ASN A 217 14.50 -18.56 1.28
CA ASN A 217 13.88 -19.77 1.85
C ASN A 217 12.38 -19.90 1.52
N ASN A 218 11.99 -19.64 0.27
CA ASN A 218 10.63 -19.64 -0.23
C ASN A 218 9.70 -18.60 0.43
N MET A 219 10.24 -17.62 1.11
CA MET A 219 9.49 -16.49 1.65
C MET A 219 9.88 -15.21 0.92
N VAL A 220 8.89 -14.40 0.58
CA VAL A 220 9.11 -13.05 0.09
C VAL A 220 9.62 -12.19 1.24
N VAL A 221 10.76 -11.54 1.03
CA VAL A 221 11.43 -10.73 2.03
C VAL A 221 11.37 -9.26 1.62
N GLY A 222 10.79 -8.46 2.49
CA GLY A 222 10.70 -7.02 2.31
C GLY A 222 9.67 -6.58 1.29
N GLU A 223 9.51 -5.28 1.15
CA GLU A 223 8.75 -4.65 0.10
C GLU A 223 9.61 -4.52 -1.15
N TYR A 224 9.15 -5.07 -2.26
CA TYR A 224 9.85 -5.01 -3.55
C TYR A 224 9.18 -4.04 -4.53
N VAL A 225 7.97 -3.62 -4.23
CA VAL A 225 7.23 -2.65 -5.05
C VAL A 225 7.56 -1.25 -4.56
N VAL A 226 8.09 -0.43 -5.45
CA VAL A 226 8.38 0.97 -5.17
C VAL A 226 7.45 1.83 -6.01
N ASN A 227 6.55 2.53 -5.34
CA ASN A 227 5.56 3.41 -5.97
C ASN A 227 5.82 4.86 -5.58
N GLU A 228 5.68 5.75 -6.54
CA GLU A 228 5.56 7.18 -6.27
C GLU A 228 4.20 7.49 -5.64
N VAL A 229 4.11 8.66 -5.03
CA VAL A 229 2.84 9.21 -4.60
C VAL A 229 2.03 9.60 -5.83
N ALA A 230 0.79 9.12 -5.89
CA ALA A 230 -0.13 9.29 -7.00
C ALA A 230 -1.54 9.62 -6.50
N ASP A 231 -2.44 9.93 -7.42
CA ASP A 231 -3.86 10.14 -7.17
C ASP A 231 -4.67 9.03 -7.84
N PHE A 232 -5.76 8.62 -7.20
CA PHE A 232 -6.57 7.49 -7.62
C PHE A 232 -8.07 7.85 -7.66
N ASP A 233 -8.70 7.60 -8.80
CA ASP A 233 -10.14 7.48 -8.95
C ASP A 233 -10.48 6.04 -9.27
N VAL A 234 -11.14 5.36 -8.36
CA VAL A 234 -11.40 3.92 -8.48
C VAL A 234 -12.89 3.65 -8.43
N THR A 235 -13.40 2.81 -9.34
CA THR A 235 -14.75 2.28 -9.24
C THR A 235 -14.71 0.76 -9.09
N LEU A 236 -15.60 0.25 -8.24
CA LEU A 236 -15.82 -1.19 -8.05
C LEU A 236 -17.29 -1.50 -8.32
N LYS A 237 -17.52 -2.42 -9.26
CA LYS A 237 -18.80 -3.03 -9.51
C LYS A 237 -18.70 -4.54 -9.23
N LEU A 238 -19.47 -5.02 -8.27
CA LEU A 238 -19.64 -6.45 -8.03
C LEU A 238 -20.71 -7.00 -8.98
N THR A 239 -20.48 -8.18 -9.56
CA THR A 239 -21.39 -8.80 -10.53
C THR A 239 -22.20 -9.97 -9.95
N ASP A 240 -21.94 -10.29 -8.67
CA ASP A 240 -22.56 -11.42 -7.97
C ASP A 240 -22.85 -11.04 -6.52
N ARG A 241 -24.12 -11.17 -6.12
CA ARG A 241 -24.63 -11.10 -4.74
C ARG A 241 -23.96 -9.96 -3.92
N GLU A 242 -23.87 -8.77 -4.52
CA GLU A 242 -23.21 -7.59 -3.94
C GLU A 242 -23.71 -7.23 -2.53
N GLU A 243 -24.97 -7.54 -2.24
CA GLU A 243 -25.63 -7.29 -0.96
C GLU A 243 -25.07 -8.12 0.21
N LEU A 244 -24.28 -9.14 -0.08
CA LEU A 244 -23.65 -10.01 0.92
C LEU A 244 -22.15 -9.73 1.10
N ILE A 245 -21.59 -8.85 0.27
CA ILE A 245 -20.14 -8.69 0.17
C ILE A 245 -19.70 -7.37 0.81
N GLU A 246 -18.88 -7.50 1.86
CA GLU A 246 -18.22 -6.38 2.49
C GLU A 246 -16.88 -6.07 1.81
N VAL A 247 -16.58 -4.79 1.67
CA VAL A 247 -15.38 -4.29 0.99
C VAL A 247 -14.62 -3.34 1.87
N ALA A 248 -13.47 -3.79 2.34
CA ALA A 248 -12.45 -2.93 2.91
C ALA A 248 -11.63 -2.31 1.77
N ALA A 249 -11.47 -1.00 1.75
CA ALA A 249 -10.74 -0.27 0.70
C ALA A 249 -9.82 0.80 1.28
N SER A 250 -8.88 1.29 0.47
CA SER A 250 -7.94 2.35 0.84
C SER A 250 -8.58 3.72 1.06
N ALA A 251 -9.83 3.91 0.63
CA ALA A 251 -10.60 5.14 0.81
C ALA A 251 -12.07 4.83 1.11
N PRO A 252 -12.83 5.77 1.69
CA PRO A 252 -14.27 5.60 1.85
C PRO A 252 -14.99 5.59 0.50
N ALA A 253 -16.02 4.74 0.39
CA ALA A 253 -16.85 4.62 -0.81
C ALA A 253 -17.97 5.67 -0.86
N VAL A 254 -18.28 6.10 -2.08
CA VAL A 254 -19.58 6.72 -2.43
C VAL A 254 -20.30 5.71 -3.32
N GLU A 255 -21.41 5.16 -2.83
CA GLU A 255 -22.17 4.15 -3.58
C GLU A 255 -23.33 4.78 -4.36
N THR A 256 -23.41 4.46 -5.64
CA THR A 256 -24.49 4.90 -6.53
C THR A 256 -24.84 3.78 -7.50
N ASN A 257 -26.09 3.32 -7.48
CA ASN A 257 -26.62 2.28 -8.39
C ASN A 257 -25.77 0.98 -8.42
N GLY A 258 -25.29 0.53 -7.25
CA GLY A 258 -24.50 -0.69 -7.12
C GLY A 258 -23.04 -0.54 -7.60
N VAL A 259 -22.59 0.68 -7.83
CA VAL A 259 -21.19 1.00 -8.10
C VAL A 259 -20.62 1.77 -6.92
N ARG A 260 -19.52 1.29 -6.36
CA ARG A 260 -18.76 1.95 -5.31
C ARG A 260 -17.65 2.78 -5.96
N SER A 261 -17.64 4.09 -5.71
CA SER A 261 -16.63 5.01 -6.21
C SER A 261 -15.76 5.51 -5.07
N TYR A 262 -14.47 5.56 -5.31
CA TYR A 262 -13.44 5.95 -4.35
C TYR A 262 -12.57 7.03 -4.95
N HIS A 263 -12.18 8.01 -4.14
CA HIS A 263 -11.20 9.02 -4.50
C HIS A 263 -10.12 9.07 -3.42
N LEU A 264 -8.86 8.98 -3.83
CA LEU A 264 -7.72 8.95 -2.91
C LEU A 264 -6.56 9.73 -3.52
N GLU A 265 -6.20 10.84 -2.90
CA GLU A 265 -5.04 11.64 -3.26
C GLU A 265 -3.83 11.31 -2.39
N LEU A 266 -2.63 11.57 -2.92
CA LEU A 266 -1.37 11.46 -2.18
C LEU A 266 -1.11 10.06 -1.61
N ALA A 267 -1.44 9.03 -2.37
CA ALA A 267 -1.26 7.64 -1.95
C ALA A 267 -0.22 6.91 -2.80
N ARG A 268 0.39 5.88 -2.23
CA ARG A 268 1.35 5.02 -2.95
C ARG A 268 0.70 3.81 -3.60
N GLY A 269 -0.61 3.66 -3.47
CA GLY A 269 -1.37 2.58 -4.07
C GLY A 269 -2.79 2.56 -3.57
N PHE A 270 -3.63 1.76 -4.25
CA PHE A 270 -5.00 1.52 -3.88
C PHE A 270 -5.23 0.02 -3.74
N ALA A 271 -5.81 -0.40 -2.61
CA ALA A 271 -6.01 -1.80 -2.27
C ALA A 271 -7.46 -2.07 -1.86
N PHE A 272 -7.85 -3.34 -2.06
CA PHE A 272 -9.10 -3.90 -1.54
C PHE A 272 -8.83 -5.17 -0.73
N SER A 273 -9.68 -5.41 0.26
CA SER A 273 -9.90 -6.73 0.85
C SER A 273 -11.40 -6.99 0.91
N ILE A 274 -11.85 -8.08 0.31
CA ILE A 274 -13.26 -8.32 -0.01
C ILE A 274 -13.69 -9.68 0.55
N SER A 275 -14.82 -9.75 1.25
CA SER A 275 -15.37 -11.00 1.78
C SER A 275 -16.87 -10.91 2.00
N ASP A 276 -17.57 -12.01 1.80
CA ASP A 276 -18.99 -12.20 2.21
C ASP A 276 -19.13 -12.60 3.69
N SER A 277 -18.03 -12.70 4.40
CA SER A 277 -17.98 -13.19 5.78
C SER A 277 -17.36 -12.19 6.75
N TYR A 278 -17.12 -10.94 6.32
CA TYR A 278 -16.59 -9.89 7.18
C TYR A 278 -17.67 -9.34 8.13
N PHE A 279 -17.20 -9.01 9.32
CA PHE A 279 -17.86 -8.16 10.30
C PHE A 279 -17.04 -6.90 10.46
N GLU A 280 -17.69 -5.76 10.36
CA GLU A 280 -17.05 -4.46 10.51
C GLU A 280 -17.19 -3.95 11.93
N HIS A 281 -16.11 -3.40 12.49
CA HIS A 281 -16.12 -2.58 13.69
C HIS A 281 -15.59 -1.19 13.33
N GLU A 282 -16.34 -0.16 13.69
CA GLU A 282 -15.96 1.23 13.49
C GLU A 282 -15.81 1.95 14.82
N ILE A 283 -14.79 2.81 14.92
CA ILE A 283 -14.63 3.81 15.97
C ILE A 283 -14.22 5.14 15.34
N VAL A 284 -14.65 6.24 15.94
CA VAL A 284 -14.24 7.59 15.51
C VAL A 284 -13.34 8.19 16.58
N GLN A 285 -12.11 8.56 16.22
CA GLN A 285 -11.15 9.23 17.09
C GLN A 285 -10.66 10.51 16.43
N ASP A 286 -10.90 11.66 17.05
CA ASP A 286 -10.49 13.00 16.57
C ASP A 286 -10.92 13.29 15.12
N GLY A 287 -12.13 12.83 14.75
CA GLY A 287 -12.71 12.99 13.40
C GLY A 287 -12.22 11.96 12.37
N VAL A 288 -11.30 11.06 12.74
CA VAL A 288 -10.84 9.96 11.88
C VAL A 288 -11.68 8.72 12.16
N ARG A 289 -12.23 8.12 11.10
CA ARG A 289 -12.91 6.82 11.18
C ARG A 289 -11.91 5.70 11.07
N ILE A 290 -11.96 4.77 12.00
CA ILE A 290 -11.10 3.59 12.07
C ILE A 290 -12.00 2.38 11.93
N HIS A 291 -11.76 1.60 10.89
CA HIS A 291 -12.53 0.39 10.59
C HIS A 291 -11.64 -0.84 10.75
N SER A 292 -12.18 -1.90 11.33
CA SER A 292 -11.59 -3.23 11.26
C SER A 292 -12.59 -4.21 10.67
N TYR A 293 -12.13 -5.00 9.71
CA TYR A 293 -12.91 -6.04 9.03
C TYR A 293 -12.37 -7.39 9.49
N VAL A 294 -13.20 -8.17 10.17
CA VAL A 294 -12.79 -9.42 10.80
C VAL A 294 -13.83 -10.51 10.53
N PHE A 295 -13.42 -11.77 10.66
CA PHE A 295 -14.35 -12.89 10.65
C PHE A 295 -15.05 -13.08 12.01
N MET A 296 -16.16 -13.79 12.02
CA MET A 296 -16.99 -13.99 13.21
C MET A 296 -16.21 -14.46 14.44
N GLU A 297 -15.28 -15.38 14.25
CA GLU A 297 -14.45 -15.93 15.33
C GLU A 297 -13.40 -14.93 15.90
N ALA A 298 -13.18 -13.83 15.22
CA ALA A 298 -12.19 -12.79 15.59
C ALA A 298 -12.83 -11.46 16.01
N GLN A 299 -14.15 -11.40 16.25
CA GLN A 299 -14.83 -10.13 16.53
C GLN A 299 -14.28 -9.39 17.76
N ASP A 300 -13.99 -10.11 18.86
CA ASP A 300 -13.41 -9.49 20.04
C ASP A 300 -12.01 -8.93 19.78
N ALA A 301 -11.22 -9.64 18.99
CA ALA A 301 -9.89 -9.16 18.56
C ALA A 301 -10.00 -7.94 17.63
N GLY A 302 -10.95 -7.94 16.68
CA GLY A 302 -11.23 -6.81 15.81
C GLY A 302 -11.58 -5.54 16.60
N LYS A 303 -12.48 -5.67 17.57
CA LYS A 303 -12.83 -4.56 18.46
C LYS A 303 -11.62 -4.04 19.24
N ALA A 304 -10.83 -4.93 19.83
CA ALA A 304 -9.64 -4.53 20.58
C ALA A 304 -8.60 -3.83 19.71
N VAL A 305 -8.38 -4.32 18.46
CA VAL A 305 -7.45 -3.69 17.51
C VAL A 305 -7.94 -2.29 17.12
N THR A 306 -9.25 -2.11 16.90
CA THR A 306 -9.82 -0.79 16.57
C THR A 306 -9.61 0.20 17.72
N GLU A 307 -9.81 -0.24 18.97
CA GLU A 307 -9.57 0.58 20.17
C GLU A 307 -8.08 0.94 20.34
N ILE A 308 -7.16 -0.01 20.09
CA ILE A 308 -5.71 0.22 20.14
C ILE A 308 -5.30 1.22 19.04
N ALA A 309 -5.82 1.07 17.82
CA ALA A 309 -5.54 1.99 16.74
C ALA A 309 -6.01 3.42 17.06
N ALA A 310 -7.17 3.58 17.70
CA ALA A 310 -7.66 4.88 18.15
C ALA A 310 -6.75 5.52 19.20
N GLN A 311 -6.27 4.72 20.16
CA GLN A 311 -5.32 5.19 21.18
C GLN A 311 -3.97 5.58 20.56
N ALA A 312 -3.49 4.78 19.60
CA ALA A 312 -2.25 5.07 18.89
C ALA A 312 -2.36 6.36 18.05
N LEU A 313 -3.47 6.55 17.33
CA LEU A 313 -3.73 7.77 16.57
C LEU A 313 -3.69 9.01 17.48
N LYS A 314 -4.37 8.96 18.64
CA LYS A 314 -4.34 10.04 19.61
C LYS A 314 -2.92 10.31 20.12
N LEU A 315 -2.21 9.28 20.56
CA LEU A 315 -0.86 9.40 21.11
C LEU A 315 0.12 9.98 20.07
N PHE A 316 0.08 9.49 18.85
CA PHE A 316 0.98 9.97 17.78
C PHE A 316 0.62 11.37 17.31
N GLY A 317 -0.66 11.73 17.32
CA GLY A 317 -1.11 13.10 17.10
C GLY A 317 -0.54 14.07 18.14
N GLU A 318 -0.55 13.68 19.43
CA GLU A 318 0.01 14.51 20.51
C GLU A 318 1.55 14.61 20.42
N LEU A 319 2.25 13.56 19.96
CA LEU A 319 3.72 13.51 19.95
C LEU A 319 4.36 14.10 18.71
N TYR A 320 3.74 13.94 17.53
CA TYR A 320 4.37 14.20 16.26
C TYR A 320 3.64 15.24 15.40
N TYR A 321 2.43 15.57 15.76
CA TYR A 321 1.62 16.54 15.01
C TYR A 321 0.81 17.39 16.01
N PRO A 322 1.39 18.52 16.49
CA PRO A 322 0.74 19.44 17.42
C PRO A 322 -0.41 20.21 16.78
#